data_8bce2eaa662fbc1e5768ffec7ad3c2f0
#
_entry.id   8bce2eaa662fbc1e5768ffec7ad3c2f0
#
_cell.length_a   1.000
_cell.length_b   1.000
_cell.length_c   1.000
_cell.angle_alpha   90.00
_cell.angle_beta   90.00
_cell.angle_gamma   90.00
#
_symmetry.space_group_name_H-M   'P 1'
#
loop_
_entity.id
_entity.type
_entity.pdbx_description
1 polymer ?
#
loop_
_entity_poly.entity_id
_entity_poly.type
_entity_poly.pdbx_seq_one_letter_code
_entity_poly.pdbx_strand_id
1 'polypeptide(L)'
;KGMKSGIHNIINCPVFNAKEFYLSHKDNVFSIEFATLELNAPEHINYLYSINDEKWISLPKGVNRISFSNLKPGTYNFKIRAKDNTVYSNIKEITIFISPAWYASWWAKVIYSLLLLTIIFIIILQIRHRYRMHQEMLQHIHTEQINEAKLQFFINISHEIRTPMSLIISPLQKLIKNEENNERLKIYHIIYRNAERILNLVNQLMDIRKIDKGQMFLMFRETNIIPFIEDLCTTFGQQANTKNIQLQLHSTLRELNVWVDTGNFDKIILNILSNAFKFTPEKGNIDITIRTGEDNTLPDPLKQYAEIIIADTGTGIDEQEKEHIFERFYQIRNSQQNPKGGTGIGLHLTRSLVELHHGIIYVENNKEQPGCRFIIRLPLGNKHLRPEEVDNNEQKVTVAVPTVPVISPIIENKEEKKVRVKTKYRVLIVEDDEEIRNYIAKEFGDKFHIMESRNGKEALEQIFKKAPDLVISDIMMP
;
A
#
# COMPACT_ATOMS: atom_id res chain seq x y z
N LYS A 1 60.19 -25.97 -53.64
CA LYS A 1 59.40 -25.07 -52.74
C LYS A 1 57.95 -25.54 -52.85
N GLY A 2 57.25 -25.61 -51.74
CA GLY A 2 55.84 -25.92 -51.65
C GLY A 2 54.96 -24.90 -52.37
N MET A 3 53.71 -25.19 -52.58
CA MET A 3 52.71 -24.31 -53.22
C MET A 3 51.78 -23.73 -52.14
N LYS A 4 51.45 -22.44 -52.24
CA LYS A 4 50.57 -21.75 -51.32
C LYS A 4 49.42 -21.07 -52.05
N SER A 5 48.26 -21.05 -51.43
CA SER A 5 47.14 -20.16 -51.79
C SER A 5 46.89 -19.20 -50.62
N GLY A 6 47.22 -17.95 -50.79
CA GLY A 6 47.22 -16.94 -49.72
C GLY A 6 48.07 -17.39 -48.52
N ILE A 7 47.46 -17.55 -47.38
CA ILE A 7 48.12 -17.97 -46.11
C ILE A 7 48.19 -19.52 -46.00
N HIS A 8 47.40 -20.25 -46.75
CA HIS A 8 47.35 -21.70 -46.65
C HIS A 8 48.39 -22.43 -47.52
N ASN A 9 49.09 -23.41 -46.93
CA ASN A 9 49.96 -24.31 -47.66
C ASN A 9 49.09 -25.37 -48.35
N ILE A 10 49.15 -25.39 -49.72
CA ILE A 10 48.48 -26.40 -50.51
C ILE A 10 49.29 -27.70 -50.47
N ILE A 11 50.62 -27.55 -50.54
CA ILE A 11 51.58 -28.65 -50.45
C ILE A 11 52.88 -28.13 -49.77
N ASN A 12 53.56 -29.04 -49.10
CA ASN A 12 54.82 -28.69 -48.38
C ASN A 12 56.05 -29.22 -49.15
N CYS A 13 55.88 -29.93 -50.24
CA CYS A 13 56.91 -30.52 -51.09
C CYS A 13 56.78 -30.00 -52.55
N PRO A 14 57.78 -30.24 -53.43
CA PRO A 14 57.63 -29.98 -54.86
C PRO A 14 56.43 -30.65 -55.48
N VAL A 15 55.71 -29.97 -56.39
CA VAL A 15 54.43 -30.40 -56.97
C VAL A 15 54.53 -31.84 -57.61
N PHE A 16 55.65 -32.18 -58.22
CA PHE A 16 55.81 -33.48 -58.86
C PHE A 16 55.98 -34.64 -57.87
N ASN A 17 56.34 -34.38 -56.63
CA ASN A 17 56.46 -35.35 -55.54
C ASN A 17 55.22 -35.39 -54.66
N ALA A 18 54.29 -34.43 -54.79
CA ALA A 18 53.12 -34.29 -53.95
C ALA A 18 52.10 -35.40 -54.27
N LYS A 19 51.64 -36.11 -53.26
CA LYS A 19 50.55 -37.06 -53.40
C LYS A 19 49.23 -36.49 -52.85
N GLU A 20 49.32 -35.47 -52.02
CA GLU A 20 48.16 -34.87 -51.36
C GLU A 20 48.19 -33.33 -51.50
N PHE A 21 47.05 -32.78 -51.85
CA PHE A 21 46.84 -31.32 -51.97
C PHE A 21 45.71 -30.86 -51.04
N TYR A 22 45.95 -29.86 -50.24
CA TYR A 22 45.00 -29.32 -49.30
C TYR A 22 44.51 -27.96 -49.80
N LEU A 23 43.26 -27.94 -50.32
CA LEU A 23 42.62 -26.73 -50.82
C LEU A 23 41.65 -26.19 -49.81
N SER A 24 41.58 -24.87 -49.72
CA SER A 24 40.56 -24.16 -48.96
C SER A 24 39.23 -24.14 -49.73
N HIS A 25 38.12 -23.94 -49.05
CA HIS A 25 36.80 -23.75 -49.72
C HIS A 25 36.81 -22.58 -50.72
N LYS A 26 37.78 -21.67 -50.65
CA LYS A 26 37.96 -20.58 -51.62
C LYS A 26 38.73 -20.98 -52.86
N ASP A 27 39.52 -22.05 -52.80
CA ASP A 27 40.37 -22.55 -53.87
C ASP A 27 39.62 -23.62 -54.69
N ASN A 28 38.33 -23.40 -54.93
CA ASN A 28 37.44 -24.38 -55.60
C ASN A 28 37.52 -24.33 -57.14
N VAL A 29 38.38 -23.47 -57.70
CA VAL A 29 38.71 -23.40 -59.12
C VAL A 29 40.20 -23.60 -59.22
N PHE A 30 40.60 -24.69 -59.81
CA PHE A 30 42.02 -25.02 -60.06
C PHE A 30 42.15 -25.88 -61.29
N SER A 31 43.37 -25.98 -61.83
CA SER A 31 43.72 -26.81 -62.95
C SER A 31 44.95 -27.68 -62.66
N ILE A 32 44.94 -28.88 -63.19
CA ILE A 32 46.03 -29.83 -63.10
C ILE A 32 46.59 -29.97 -64.48
N GLU A 33 47.87 -29.70 -64.64
CA GLU A 33 48.62 -29.84 -65.90
C GLU A 33 49.55 -31.01 -65.76
N PHE A 34 49.63 -31.81 -66.81
CA PHE A 34 50.44 -33.05 -66.89
C PHE A 34 51.53 -32.94 -67.94
N ALA A 35 52.65 -33.54 -67.64
CA ALA A 35 53.71 -33.66 -68.60
C ALA A 35 54.30 -35.09 -68.58
N THR A 36 54.53 -35.64 -69.70
CA THR A 36 55.35 -36.85 -69.88
C THR A 36 56.79 -36.47 -70.19
N LEU A 37 57.73 -37.31 -69.82
CA LEU A 37 59.16 -37.09 -70.08
C LEU A 37 59.58 -37.47 -71.46
N GLU A 38 58.62 -37.76 -72.33
CA GLU A 38 58.90 -38.16 -73.71
C GLU A 38 59.00 -36.93 -74.63
N LEU A 39 60.18 -36.70 -75.19
CA LEU A 39 60.54 -35.47 -75.91
C LEU A 39 60.30 -35.53 -77.42
N ASN A 40 60.05 -36.73 -78.00
CA ASN A 40 60.11 -36.91 -79.44
C ASN A 40 58.82 -36.73 -80.26
N ALA A 41 57.63 -36.72 -79.63
CA ALA A 41 56.38 -36.42 -80.29
C ALA A 41 55.22 -36.22 -79.25
N PRO A 42 55.15 -35.12 -78.52
CA PRO A 42 54.17 -34.89 -77.46
C PRO A 42 52.70 -34.88 -78.02
N GLU A 43 52.51 -34.62 -79.30
CA GLU A 43 51.20 -34.54 -79.96
C GLU A 43 50.46 -35.88 -80.12
N HIS A 44 51.19 -37.01 -79.98
CA HIS A 44 50.58 -38.33 -80.06
C HIS A 44 50.12 -38.92 -78.75
N ILE A 45 50.39 -38.23 -77.62
CA ILE A 45 50.06 -38.72 -76.28
C ILE A 45 48.65 -38.30 -75.94
N ASN A 46 47.82 -39.26 -75.54
CA ASN A 46 46.47 -39.08 -75.00
C ASN A 46 46.53 -39.23 -73.45
N TYR A 47 46.05 -38.23 -72.71
CA TYR A 47 45.87 -38.37 -71.28
C TYR A 47 44.52 -38.89 -70.94
N LEU A 48 44.44 -39.83 -69.99
CA LEU A 48 43.21 -40.33 -69.39
C LEU A 48 43.25 -40.06 -67.91
N TYR A 49 42.11 -39.62 -67.37
CA TYR A 49 41.96 -39.42 -65.96
C TYR A 49 40.70 -40.08 -65.40
N SER A 50 40.72 -40.39 -64.13
CA SER A 50 39.58 -40.88 -63.35
C SER A 50 39.51 -40.14 -62.02
N ILE A 51 38.31 -39.89 -61.58
CA ILE A 51 38.05 -39.25 -60.29
C ILE A 51 37.31 -40.26 -59.43
N ASN A 52 37.75 -40.49 -58.20
CA ASN A 52 37.12 -41.41 -57.24
C ASN A 52 36.82 -42.77 -57.77
N ASP A 53 37.73 -43.28 -58.62
CA ASP A 53 37.61 -44.60 -59.31
C ASP A 53 36.42 -44.73 -60.27
N GLU A 54 35.90 -43.55 -60.72
CA GLU A 54 34.88 -43.57 -61.80
C GLU A 54 35.52 -43.96 -63.13
N LYS A 55 34.67 -44.01 -64.22
CA LYS A 55 35.12 -44.34 -65.56
C LYS A 55 36.25 -43.45 -66.08
N TRP A 56 37.25 -44.01 -66.71
CA TRP A 56 38.33 -43.30 -67.35
C TRP A 56 37.82 -42.39 -68.47
N ILE A 57 38.13 -41.11 -68.35
CA ILE A 57 37.79 -40.06 -69.31
C ILE A 57 39.02 -39.73 -70.10
N SER A 58 38.95 -39.79 -71.43
CA SER A 58 40.03 -39.42 -72.35
C SER A 58 39.97 -37.97 -72.68
N LEU A 59 41.10 -37.25 -72.51
CA LEU A 59 41.23 -35.90 -72.97
C LEU A 59 41.43 -35.84 -74.49
N PRO A 60 41.05 -34.75 -75.16
CA PRO A 60 41.36 -34.52 -76.55
C PRO A 60 42.88 -34.58 -76.82
N LYS A 61 43.27 -34.97 -78.04
CA LYS A 61 44.68 -35.01 -78.42
C LYS A 61 45.36 -33.66 -78.28
N GLY A 62 46.52 -33.63 -77.66
CA GLY A 62 47.30 -32.39 -77.40
C GLY A 62 46.84 -31.61 -76.17
N VAL A 63 45.77 -32.02 -75.45
CA VAL A 63 45.33 -31.42 -74.25
C VAL A 63 45.93 -32.13 -73.02
N ASN A 64 46.75 -31.42 -72.28
CA ASN A 64 47.47 -31.91 -71.11
C ASN A 64 47.02 -31.25 -69.80
N ARG A 65 45.86 -30.59 -69.82
CA ARG A 65 45.34 -29.82 -68.70
C ARG A 65 43.86 -30.15 -68.42
N ILE A 66 43.52 -30.33 -67.17
CA ILE A 66 42.13 -30.49 -66.70
C ILE A 66 41.86 -29.31 -65.74
N SER A 67 40.71 -28.63 -65.95
CA SER A 67 40.27 -27.59 -65.09
C SER A 67 39.01 -28.00 -64.31
N PHE A 68 39.02 -27.78 -63.05
CA PHE A 68 37.91 -28.03 -62.13
C PHE A 68 37.38 -26.76 -61.62
N SER A 69 36.06 -26.60 -61.54
CA SER A 69 35.39 -25.49 -61.01
C SER A 69 34.27 -25.92 -60.05
N ASN A 70 34.13 -25.27 -58.89
CA ASN A 70 33.03 -25.46 -57.95
C ASN A 70 32.88 -26.91 -57.43
N LEU A 71 34.02 -27.57 -57.15
CA LEU A 71 33.99 -28.84 -56.43
C LEU A 71 33.50 -28.61 -54.96
N LYS A 72 32.64 -29.52 -54.52
CA LYS A 72 32.13 -29.48 -53.14
C LYS A 72 33.25 -29.84 -52.15
N PRO A 73 33.19 -29.36 -50.94
CA PRO A 73 34.12 -29.80 -49.88
C PRO A 73 34.09 -31.33 -49.75
N GLY A 74 35.27 -31.93 -49.71
CA GLY A 74 35.41 -33.37 -49.63
C GLY A 74 36.79 -33.84 -50.09
N THR A 75 36.97 -35.14 -50.18
CA THR A 75 38.22 -35.77 -50.61
C THR A 75 37.99 -36.32 -52.01
N TYR A 76 38.88 -35.95 -52.89
CA TYR A 76 38.86 -36.40 -54.31
C TYR A 76 40.16 -37.18 -54.65
N ASN A 77 40.02 -38.36 -55.12
CA ASN A 77 41.16 -39.21 -55.58
C ASN A 77 41.27 -39.18 -57.10
N PHE A 78 42.28 -38.48 -57.59
CA PHE A 78 42.52 -38.33 -59.01
C PHE A 78 43.57 -39.35 -59.44
N LYS A 79 43.23 -40.17 -60.48
CA LYS A 79 44.10 -41.12 -61.16
C LYS A 79 44.36 -40.67 -62.58
N ILE A 80 45.61 -40.61 -63.00
CA ILE A 80 45.99 -40.08 -64.28
C ILE A 80 46.97 -41.07 -64.91
N ARG A 81 46.78 -41.31 -66.20
CA ARG A 81 47.70 -42.08 -67.01
C ARG A 81 47.81 -41.52 -68.45
N ALA A 82 48.97 -41.67 -69.06
CA ALA A 82 49.16 -41.36 -70.45
C ALA A 82 49.01 -42.65 -71.33
N LYS A 83 48.54 -42.45 -72.54
CA LYS A 83 48.45 -43.53 -73.57
C LYS A 83 49.12 -43.04 -74.84
N ASP A 84 50.13 -43.82 -75.30
CA ASP A 84 50.69 -43.66 -76.59
C ASP A 84 50.37 -44.88 -77.40
N ASN A 85 49.61 -44.71 -78.49
CA ASN A 85 49.11 -45.79 -79.37
C ASN A 85 48.46 -46.95 -78.54
N THR A 86 49.18 -48.00 -78.22
CA THR A 86 48.72 -49.19 -77.49
C THR A 86 49.33 -49.29 -76.07
N VAL A 87 50.33 -48.45 -75.72
CA VAL A 87 51.04 -48.53 -74.46
C VAL A 87 50.50 -47.54 -73.49
N TYR A 88 50.32 -47.98 -72.24
CA TYR A 88 49.86 -47.11 -71.09
C TYR A 88 50.99 -46.86 -70.16
N SER A 89 51.08 -45.60 -69.67
CA SER A 89 52.01 -45.22 -68.56
C SER A 89 51.56 -45.83 -67.24
N ASN A 90 52.44 -45.82 -66.26
CA ASN A 90 52.06 -46.02 -64.83
C ASN A 90 51.01 -45.00 -64.39
N ILE A 91 50.08 -45.49 -63.57
CA ILE A 91 49.04 -44.60 -62.97
C ILE A 91 49.68 -43.69 -61.92
N LYS A 92 49.48 -42.37 -62.03
CA LYS A 92 49.83 -41.37 -61.03
C LYS A 92 48.55 -41.08 -60.25
N GLU A 93 48.59 -41.26 -58.91
CA GLU A 93 47.48 -40.97 -58.01
C GLU A 93 47.81 -39.71 -57.23
N ILE A 94 46.82 -38.81 -57.10
CA ILE A 94 46.88 -37.59 -56.25
C ILE A 94 45.56 -37.44 -55.54
N THR A 95 45.65 -37.16 -54.29
CA THR A 95 44.48 -36.92 -53.44
C THR A 95 44.33 -35.40 -53.13
N ILE A 96 43.14 -34.88 -53.38
CA ILE A 96 42.83 -33.47 -53.17
C ILE A 96 41.79 -33.36 -52.04
N PHE A 97 42.14 -32.68 -50.97
CA PHE A 97 41.26 -32.40 -49.85
C PHE A 97 40.74 -30.94 -49.95
N ILE A 98 39.45 -30.77 -50.12
CA ILE A 98 38.80 -29.47 -50.10
C ILE A 98 38.11 -29.29 -48.75
N SER A 99 38.61 -28.40 -47.93
CA SER A 99 38.07 -28.10 -46.58
C SER A 99 36.74 -27.33 -46.67
N PRO A 100 35.75 -27.64 -45.84
CA PRO A 100 34.52 -26.87 -45.78
C PRO A 100 34.78 -25.49 -45.23
N ALA A 101 33.90 -24.52 -45.56
CA ALA A 101 33.92 -23.20 -44.96
C ALA A 101 33.78 -23.30 -43.44
N TRP A 102 34.43 -22.43 -42.68
CA TRP A 102 34.46 -22.46 -41.23
C TRP A 102 33.03 -22.44 -40.62
N TYR A 103 32.12 -21.64 -41.22
CA TYR A 103 30.70 -21.53 -40.77
C TYR A 103 29.87 -22.79 -41.10
N ALA A 104 30.30 -23.64 -41.99
CA ALA A 104 29.63 -24.89 -42.34
C ALA A 104 30.24 -26.11 -41.63
N SER A 105 31.30 -25.94 -40.87
CA SER A 105 31.95 -26.98 -40.08
C SER A 105 31.03 -27.53 -38.98
N TRP A 106 31.30 -28.76 -38.54
CA TRP A 106 30.49 -29.40 -37.50
C TRP A 106 30.45 -28.63 -36.18
N TRP A 107 31.59 -28.03 -35.80
CA TRP A 107 31.69 -27.26 -34.59
C TRP A 107 30.92 -25.91 -34.69
N ALA A 108 30.87 -25.28 -35.86
CA ALA A 108 30.04 -24.09 -36.08
C ALA A 108 28.56 -24.38 -35.89
N LYS A 109 28.09 -25.56 -36.37
CA LYS A 109 26.70 -26.01 -36.15
C LYS A 109 26.39 -26.24 -34.68
N VAL A 110 27.35 -26.73 -33.90
CA VAL A 110 27.20 -26.87 -32.44
C VAL A 110 27.08 -25.51 -31.79
N ILE A 111 27.91 -24.53 -32.20
CA ILE A 111 27.80 -23.15 -31.64
C ILE A 111 26.45 -22.55 -31.99
N TYR A 112 25.95 -22.69 -33.22
CA TYR A 112 24.65 -22.17 -33.62
C TYR A 112 23.50 -22.81 -32.82
N SER A 113 23.56 -24.11 -32.56
CA SER A 113 22.56 -24.78 -31.75
C SER A 113 22.59 -24.34 -30.28
N LEU A 114 23.77 -24.10 -29.69
CA LEU A 114 23.91 -23.56 -28.36
C LEU A 114 23.38 -22.12 -28.26
N LEU A 115 23.67 -21.27 -29.25
CA LEU A 115 23.13 -19.91 -29.33
C LEU A 115 21.61 -19.93 -29.43
N LEU A 116 21.04 -20.81 -30.23
CA LEU A 116 19.58 -20.95 -30.32
C LEU A 116 18.96 -21.38 -29.01
N LEU A 117 19.58 -22.36 -28.32
CA LEU A 117 19.11 -22.81 -27.00
C LEU A 117 19.18 -21.71 -25.95
N THR A 118 20.26 -20.90 -25.94
CA THR A 118 20.37 -19.76 -25.00
C THR A 118 19.31 -18.71 -25.27
N ILE A 119 19.01 -18.41 -26.53
CA ILE A 119 17.93 -17.46 -26.88
C ILE A 119 16.58 -18.00 -26.40
N ILE A 120 16.27 -19.27 -26.68
CA ILE A 120 15.03 -19.91 -26.22
C ILE A 120 14.95 -19.88 -24.70
N PHE A 121 16.03 -20.17 -24.00
CA PHE A 121 16.08 -20.14 -22.53
C PHE A 121 15.80 -18.74 -21.98
N ILE A 122 16.41 -17.69 -22.57
CA ILE A 122 16.15 -16.30 -22.19
C ILE A 122 14.68 -15.93 -22.41
N ILE A 123 14.10 -16.33 -23.55
CA ILE A 123 12.68 -16.07 -23.85
C ILE A 123 11.78 -16.75 -22.80
N ILE A 124 12.06 -18.00 -22.46
CA ILE A 124 11.31 -18.72 -21.43
C ILE A 124 11.40 -18.01 -20.07
N LEU A 125 12.60 -17.56 -19.68
CA LEU A 125 12.79 -16.81 -18.44
C LEU A 125 11.99 -15.49 -18.44
N GLN A 126 11.99 -14.75 -19.57
CA GLN A 126 11.22 -13.51 -19.70
C GLN A 126 9.71 -13.75 -19.62
N ILE A 127 9.22 -14.80 -20.27
CA ILE A 127 7.81 -15.17 -20.21
C ILE A 127 7.41 -15.54 -18.78
N ARG A 128 8.22 -16.37 -18.10
CA ARG A 128 7.96 -16.74 -16.70
C ARG A 128 7.99 -15.53 -15.77
N HIS A 129 8.92 -14.60 -15.97
CA HIS A 129 8.99 -13.37 -15.17
C HIS A 129 7.76 -12.49 -15.39
N ARG A 130 7.36 -12.25 -16.64
CA ARG A 130 6.13 -11.51 -16.97
C ARG A 130 4.87 -12.15 -16.38
N TYR A 131 4.78 -13.48 -16.43
CA TYR A 131 3.64 -14.19 -15.88
C TYR A 131 3.55 -14.05 -14.35
N ARG A 132 4.68 -14.15 -13.64
CA ARG A 132 4.73 -13.91 -12.18
C ARG A 132 4.31 -12.48 -11.83
N MET A 133 4.89 -11.48 -12.47
CA MET A 133 4.53 -10.07 -12.26
C MET A 133 3.05 -9.81 -12.52
N HIS A 134 2.49 -10.42 -13.54
CA HIS A 134 1.06 -10.30 -13.84
C HIS A 134 0.17 -10.93 -12.76
N GLN A 135 0.55 -12.08 -12.23
CA GLN A 135 -0.18 -12.72 -11.14
C GLN A 135 -0.10 -11.90 -9.83
N GLU A 136 1.07 -11.37 -9.48
CA GLU A 136 1.25 -10.51 -8.31
C GLU A 136 0.39 -9.23 -8.44
N MET A 137 0.37 -8.63 -9.63
CA MET A 137 -0.47 -7.46 -9.90
C MET A 137 -1.96 -7.77 -9.78
N LEU A 138 -2.43 -8.90 -10.30
CA LEU A 138 -3.83 -9.33 -10.17
C LEU A 138 -4.22 -9.59 -8.71
N GLN A 139 -3.34 -10.22 -7.93
CA GLN A 139 -3.57 -10.43 -6.50
C GLN A 139 -3.65 -9.09 -5.74
N HIS A 140 -2.79 -8.13 -6.09
CA HIS A 140 -2.81 -6.80 -5.48
C HIS A 140 -4.12 -6.07 -5.79
N ILE A 141 -4.54 -6.03 -7.06
CA ILE A 141 -5.81 -5.43 -7.48
C ILE A 141 -7.00 -6.09 -6.79
N HIS A 142 -7.02 -7.42 -6.71
CA HIS A 142 -8.11 -8.15 -6.05
C HIS A 142 -8.17 -7.84 -4.55
N THR A 143 -7.02 -7.75 -3.89
CA THR A 143 -6.93 -7.36 -2.47
C THR A 143 -7.41 -5.93 -2.25
N GLU A 144 -7.05 -4.99 -3.14
CA GLU A 144 -7.55 -3.61 -3.10
C GLU A 144 -9.07 -3.55 -3.28
N GLN A 145 -9.61 -4.25 -4.28
CA GLN A 145 -11.06 -4.29 -4.52
C GLN A 145 -11.84 -4.86 -3.33
N ILE A 146 -11.33 -5.93 -2.70
CA ILE A 146 -11.93 -6.47 -1.46
C ILE A 146 -11.87 -5.44 -0.34
N ASN A 147 -10.75 -4.74 -0.19
CA ASN A 147 -10.60 -3.71 0.83
C ASN A 147 -11.52 -2.50 0.56
N GLU A 148 -11.70 -2.11 -0.69
CA GLU A 148 -12.65 -1.05 -1.05
C GLU A 148 -14.10 -1.46 -0.82
N ALA A 149 -14.49 -2.67 -1.23
CA ALA A 149 -15.83 -3.19 -0.97
C ALA A 149 -16.12 -3.28 0.53
N LYS A 150 -15.16 -3.78 1.33
CA LYS A 150 -15.28 -3.79 2.80
C LYS A 150 -15.44 -2.38 3.36
N LEU A 151 -14.73 -1.40 2.80
CA LEU A 151 -14.83 0.00 3.22
C LEU A 151 -16.20 0.59 2.97
N GLN A 152 -16.71 0.44 1.76
CA GLN A 152 -18.04 0.94 1.40
C GLN A 152 -19.12 0.29 2.26
N PHE A 153 -19.00 -1.00 2.52
CA PHE A 153 -19.87 -1.72 3.42
C PHE A 153 -19.87 -1.12 4.84
N PHE A 154 -18.71 -0.80 5.41
CA PHE A 154 -18.64 -0.20 6.74
C PHE A 154 -19.19 1.23 6.79
N ILE A 155 -18.97 2.03 5.72
CA ILE A 155 -19.56 3.37 5.63
C ILE A 155 -21.07 3.28 5.62
N ASN A 156 -21.62 2.44 4.77
CA ASN A 156 -23.06 2.26 4.65
C ASN A 156 -23.67 1.76 5.97
N ILE A 157 -23.10 0.71 6.58
CA ILE A 157 -23.56 0.20 7.87
C ILE A 157 -23.48 1.28 8.97
N SER A 158 -22.43 2.11 8.94
CA SER A 158 -22.30 3.16 9.96
C SER A 158 -23.42 4.20 9.85
N HIS A 159 -23.81 4.56 8.63
CA HIS A 159 -24.96 5.42 8.41
C HIS A 159 -26.26 4.72 8.80
N GLU A 160 -26.43 3.46 8.37
CA GLU A 160 -27.62 2.66 8.70
C GLU A 160 -27.78 2.36 10.21
N ILE A 161 -26.68 2.36 10.99
CA ILE A 161 -26.75 2.22 12.45
C ILE A 161 -26.95 3.59 13.13
N ARG A 162 -26.33 4.67 12.61
CA ARG A 162 -26.44 6.00 13.21
C ARG A 162 -27.87 6.50 13.25
N THR A 163 -28.61 6.31 12.17
CA THR A 163 -30.01 6.71 12.01
C THR A 163 -30.92 6.11 13.08
N PRO A 164 -31.06 4.76 13.23
CA PRO A 164 -31.90 4.20 14.27
C PRO A 164 -31.41 4.52 15.69
N MET A 165 -30.09 4.65 15.89
CA MET A 165 -29.56 5.06 17.20
C MET A 165 -29.98 6.47 17.57
N SER A 166 -29.96 7.41 16.62
CA SER A 166 -30.43 8.79 16.84
C SER A 166 -31.92 8.82 17.15
N LEU A 167 -32.73 7.99 16.47
CA LEU A 167 -34.18 7.86 16.72
C LEU A 167 -34.49 7.19 18.07
N ILE A 168 -33.57 6.41 18.64
CA ILE A 168 -33.66 5.86 20.00
C ILE A 168 -33.24 6.88 21.05
N ILE A 169 -32.07 7.52 20.84
CA ILE A 169 -31.46 8.43 21.81
C ILE A 169 -32.35 9.65 22.07
N SER A 170 -32.87 10.27 21.02
CA SER A 170 -33.60 11.52 21.14
C SER A 170 -34.94 11.40 21.88
N PRO A 171 -35.84 10.42 21.59
CA PRO A 171 -37.02 10.19 22.41
C PRO A 171 -36.70 9.79 23.84
N LEU A 172 -35.62 9.01 24.03
CA LEU A 172 -35.18 8.59 25.36
C LEU A 172 -34.73 9.76 26.24
N GLN A 173 -34.02 10.74 25.66
CA GLN A 173 -33.66 11.98 26.35
C GLN A 173 -34.91 12.77 26.83
N LYS A 174 -35.98 12.79 26.02
CA LYS A 174 -37.24 13.41 26.41
C LYS A 174 -37.94 12.66 27.55
N LEU A 175 -37.95 11.31 27.47
CA LEU A 175 -38.50 10.46 28.51
C LEU A 175 -37.73 10.68 29.83
N ILE A 176 -36.42 10.69 29.81
CA ILE A 176 -35.58 10.94 30.96
C ILE A 176 -35.89 12.33 31.60
N LYS A 177 -36.09 13.37 30.76
CA LYS A 177 -36.35 14.71 31.22
C LYS A 177 -37.73 14.87 31.90
N ASN A 178 -38.71 14.04 31.51
CA ASN A 178 -40.12 14.17 31.96
C ASN A 178 -40.56 13.04 32.89
N GLU A 179 -39.67 12.09 33.25
CA GLU A 179 -40.03 10.95 34.13
C GLU A 179 -39.76 11.29 35.60
N GLU A 180 -40.78 11.08 36.42
CA GLU A 180 -40.71 11.30 37.87
C GLU A 180 -40.43 9.97 38.63
N ASN A 181 -40.65 8.82 37.98
CA ASN A 181 -40.45 7.55 38.64
C ASN A 181 -38.97 7.12 38.56
N ASN A 182 -38.31 7.09 39.72
CA ASN A 182 -36.88 6.76 39.85
C ASN A 182 -36.50 5.38 39.30
N GLU A 183 -37.38 4.37 39.33
CA GLU A 183 -37.09 3.03 38.78
C GLU A 183 -37.07 3.06 37.25
N ARG A 184 -38.03 3.72 36.62
CA ARG A 184 -38.08 3.91 35.18
C ARG A 184 -36.95 4.76 34.69
N LEU A 185 -36.62 5.81 35.43
CA LEU A 185 -35.50 6.71 35.14
C LEU A 185 -34.19 5.92 35.07
N LYS A 186 -33.93 4.98 36.00
CA LYS A 186 -32.77 4.12 36.00
C LYS A 186 -32.72 3.25 34.71
N ILE A 187 -33.88 2.69 34.30
CA ILE A 187 -33.98 1.86 33.07
C ILE A 187 -33.68 2.73 31.84
N TYR A 188 -34.28 3.93 31.75
CA TYR A 188 -34.07 4.82 30.62
C TYR A 188 -32.60 5.25 30.53
N HIS A 189 -31.92 5.53 31.62
CA HIS A 189 -30.49 5.81 31.62
C HIS A 189 -29.63 4.63 31.21
N ILE A 190 -30.04 3.39 31.51
CA ILE A 190 -29.32 2.19 31.05
C ILE A 190 -29.42 2.08 29.52
N ILE A 191 -30.63 2.23 28.97
CA ILE A 191 -30.87 2.14 27.53
C ILE A 191 -30.11 3.28 26.82
N TYR A 192 -30.23 4.51 27.33
CA TYR A 192 -29.54 5.68 26.79
C TYR A 192 -28.03 5.48 26.71
N ARG A 193 -27.40 5.06 27.80
CA ARG A 193 -25.96 4.80 27.85
C ARG A 193 -25.51 3.69 26.88
N ASN A 194 -26.33 2.66 26.70
CA ASN A 194 -26.01 1.61 25.73
C ASN A 194 -26.14 2.11 24.29
N ALA A 195 -27.16 2.90 23.97
CA ALA A 195 -27.34 3.51 22.66
C ALA A 195 -26.20 4.47 22.32
N GLU A 196 -25.81 5.35 23.24
CA GLU A 196 -24.64 6.22 23.09
C GLU A 196 -23.33 5.42 22.90
N ARG A 197 -23.18 4.33 23.65
CA ARG A 197 -22.00 3.45 23.51
C ARG A 197 -21.92 2.87 22.12
N ILE A 198 -23.03 2.40 21.54
CA ILE A 198 -23.06 1.86 20.17
C ILE A 198 -22.70 2.97 19.18
N LEU A 199 -23.30 4.14 19.30
CA LEU A 199 -23.04 5.27 18.42
C LEU A 199 -21.56 5.69 18.45
N ASN A 200 -20.98 5.79 19.66
CA ASN A 200 -19.57 6.11 19.83
C ASN A 200 -18.63 5.07 19.21
N LEU A 201 -18.98 3.75 19.31
CA LEU A 201 -18.22 2.70 18.67
C LEU A 201 -18.23 2.81 17.13
N VAL A 202 -19.39 3.08 16.58
CA VAL A 202 -19.54 3.30 15.12
C VAL A 202 -18.71 4.52 14.69
N ASN A 203 -18.78 5.62 15.42
CA ASN A 203 -17.99 6.82 15.11
C ASN A 203 -16.47 6.57 15.22
N GLN A 204 -16.01 5.86 16.25
CA GLN A 204 -14.59 5.47 16.39
C GLN A 204 -14.13 4.60 15.21
N LEU A 205 -14.97 3.65 14.77
CA LEU A 205 -14.66 2.82 13.61
C LEU A 205 -14.54 3.66 12.32
N MET A 206 -15.43 4.64 12.16
CA MET A 206 -15.38 5.56 11.02
C MET A 206 -14.15 6.46 11.05
N ASP A 207 -13.76 6.97 12.23
CA ASP A 207 -12.56 7.79 12.39
C ASP A 207 -11.30 7.00 11.98
N ILE A 208 -11.17 5.75 12.46
CA ILE A 208 -10.06 4.86 12.05
C ILE A 208 -10.05 4.69 10.53
N ARG A 209 -11.21 4.48 9.91
CA ARG A 209 -11.31 4.31 8.46
C ARG A 209 -10.88 5.53 7.67
N LYS A 210 -11.27 6.72 8.12
CA LYS A 210 -10.82 7.98 7.52
C LYS A 210 -9.31 8.14 7.63
N ILE A 211 -8.71 7.73 8.76
CA ILE A 211 -7.26 7.74 8.97
C ILE A 211 -6.57 6.78 8.01
N ASP A 212 -7.05 5.52 7.92
CA ASP A 212 -6.48 4.50 7.02
C ASP A 212 -6.43 4.92 5.55
N LYS A 213 -7.42 5.71 5.13
CA LYS A 213 -7.52 6.22 3.75
C LYS A 213 -6.79 7.54 3.55
N GLY A 214 -6.17 8.10 4.57
CA GLY A 214 -5.58 9.44 4.49
C GLY A 214 -6.62 10.54 4.22
N GLN A 215 -7.89 10.28 4.56
CA GLN A 215 -9.00 11.22 4.38
C GLN A 215 -9.32 12.03 5.63
N MET A 216 -8.60 11.80 6.72
CA MET A 216 -8.73 12.59 7.93
C MET A 216 -7.76 13.76 7.88
N PHE A 217 -8.30 14.94 7.67
CA PHE A 217 -7.54 16.19 7.69
C PHE A 217 -7.73 16.83 9.06
N LEU A 218 -6.62 17.17 9.73
CA LEU A 218 -6.65 17.90 10.98
C LEU A 218 -6.52 19.39 10.71
N MET A 219 -7.24 20.19 11.50
CA MET A 219 -7.17 21.65 11.46
C MET A 219 -6.53 22.15 12.77
N PHE A 220 -5.26 22.49 12.67
CA PHE A 220 -4.44 22.86 13.82
C PHE A 220 -4.67 24.30 14.25
N ARG A 221 -4.85 24.49 15.56
CA ARG A 221 -4.95 25.80 16.21
C ARG A 221 -3.93 25.89 17.34
N GLU A 222 -3.36 27.06 17.54
CA GLU A 222 -2.54 27.32 18.71
C GLU A 222 -3.43 27.31 19.97
N THR A 223 -3.20 26.34 20.84
CA THR A 223 -4.05 26.06 21.99
C THR A 223 -3.22 25.94 23.25
N ASN A 224 -3.59 26.69 24.32
CA ASN A 224 -3.02 26.45 25.62
C ASN A 224 -3.57 25.14 26.19
N ILE A 225 -2.74 24.10 26.20
CA ILE A 225 -3.17 22.73 26.56
C ILE A 225 -3.42 22.57 28.08
N ILE A 226 -2.92 23.46 28.93
CA ILE A 226 -3.10 23.33 30.38
C ILE A 226 -4.57 23.55 30.79
N PRO A 227 -5.20 24.71 30.53
CA PRO A 227 -6.61 24.90 30.84
C PRO A 227 -7.50 23.97 30.01
N PHE A 228 -7.09 23.60 28.78
CA PHE A 228 -7.84 22.66 27.94
C PHE A 228 -7.96 21.28 28.61
N ILE A 229 -6.86 20.74 29.15
CA ILE A 229 -6.88 19.45 29.85
C ILE A 229 -7.57 19.57 31.21
N GLU A 230 -7.43 20.69 31.90
CA GLU A 230 -8.13 20.97 33.17
C GLU A 230 -9.66 20.91 32.97
N ASP A 231 -10.19 21.55 31.93
CA ASP A 231 -11.60 21.48 31.56
C ASP A 231 -12.07 20.04 31.29
N LEU A 232 -11.27 19.25 30.59
CA LEU A 232 -11.57 17.83 30.34
C LEU A 232 -11.60 17.03 31.66
N CYS A 233 -10.70 17.33 32.62
CA CYS A 233 -10.68 16.68 33.91
C CYS A 233 -11.96 16.94 34.72
N THR A 234 -12.60 18.11 34.57
CA THR A 234 -13.84 18.42 35.27
C THR A 234 -14.96 17.44 34.90
N THR A 235 -14.96 16.91 33.67
CA THR A 235 -15.96 15.92 33.22
C THR A 235 -15.91 14.60 34.00
N PHE A 236 -14.76 14.30 34.61
CA PHE A 236 -14.56 13.08 35.41
C PHE A 236 -14.75 13.35 36.94
N GLY A 237 -15.02 14.59 37.36
CA GLY A 237 -15.12 14.94 38.77
C GLY A 237 -16.16 14.12 39.55
N GLN A 238 -17.33 13.88 38.97
CA GLN A 238 -18.36 13.04 39.60
C GLN A 238 -17.92 11.57 39.70
N GLN A 239 -17.28 11.03 38.68
CA GLN A 239 -16.76 9.67 38.68
C GLN A 239 -15.63 9.50 39.69
N ALA A 240 -14.74 10.48 39.77
CA ALA A 240 -13.69 10.55 40.77
C ALA A 240 -14.27 10.51 42.20
N ASN A 241 -15.26 11.34 42.47
CA ASN A 241 -15.93 11.38 43.78
C ASN A 241 -16.63 10.03 44.10
N THR A 242 -17.31 9.42 43.14
CA THR A 242 -18.03 8.16 43.36
C THR A 242 -17.10 7.00 43.69
N LYS A 243 -15.90 6.95 43.10
CA LYS A 243 -14.88 5.93 43.35
C LYS A 243 -13.85 6.34 44.41
N ASN A 244 -13.94 7.56 44.96
CA ASN A 244 -12.91 8.16 45.81
C ASN A 244 -11.52 8.16 45.18
N ILE A 245 -11.43 8.37 43.84
CA ILE A 245 -10.18 8.48 43.10
C ILE A 245 -9.70 9.95 43.20
N GLN A 246 -8.43 10.13 43.52
CA GLN A 246 -7.81 11.46 43.48
C GLN A 246 -7.34 11.74 42.05
N LEU A 247 -7.89 12.77 41.42
CA LEU A 247 -7.46 13.26 40.10
C LEU A 247 -6.72 14.57 40.29
N GLN A 248 -5.45 14.62 39.92
CA GLN A 248 -4.61 15.81 40.07
C GLN A 248 -3.93 16.18 38.77
N LEU A 249 -3.88 17.50 38.48
CA LEU A 249 -3.12 18.07 37.38
C LEU A 249 -1.91 18.80 37.90
N HIS A 250 -0.73 18.44 37.43
CA HIS A 250 0.54 19.05 37.80
C HIS A 250 1.18 19.69 36.56
N SER A 251 1.43 20.99 36.65
CA SER A 251 2.21 21.70 35.63
C SER A 251 3.18 22.66 36.31
N THR A 252 4.42 22.67 35.84
CA THR A 252 5.41 23.67 36.25
C THR A 252 5.26 24.98 35.49
N LEU A 253 4.49 24.95 34.39
CA LEU A 253 4.24 26.09 33.51
C LEU A 253 2.85 26.66 33.77
N ARG A 254 2.69 27.95 33.59
CA ARG A 254 1.37 28.60 33.64
C ARG A 254 0.63 28.52 32.31
N GLU A 255 1.38 28.53 31.22
CA GLU A 255 0.87 28.48 29.87
C GLU A 255 1.77 27.59 29.04
N LEU A 256 1.19 26.76 28.19
CA LEU A 256 1.89 25.93 27.21
C LEU A 256 1.07 25.85 25.95
N ASN A 257 1.47 26.64 24.94
CA ASN A 257 0.81 26.69 23.66
C ASN A 257 1.37 25.58 22.75
N VAL A 258 0.47 24.74 22.24
CA VAL A 258 0.76 23.66 21.29
C VAL A 258 -0.23 23.75 20.16
N TRP A 259 0.22 23.45 18.96
CA TRP A 259 -0.64 23.37 17.78
C TRP A 259 -1.35 22.02 17.74
N VAL A 260 -2.67 22.04 17.96
CA VAL A 260 -3.50 20.83 17.99
C VAL A 260 -4.84 21.06 17.29
N ASP A 261 -5.40 20.00 16.75
CA ASP A 261 -6.82 19.96 16.38
C ASP A 261 -7.63 19.66 17.64
N THR A 262 -8.27 20.67 18.20
CA THR A 262 -8.95 20.57 19.49
C THR A 262 -10.04 19.50 19.52
N GLY A 263 -10.78 19.31 18.41
CA GLY A 263 -11.86 18.31 18.31
C GLY A 263 -11.39 16.85 18.23
N ASN A 264 -10.11 16.63 17.89
CA ASN A 264 -9.52 15.30 17.89
C ASN A 264 -8.54 15.11 19.06
N PHE A 265 -8.00 16.21 19.58
CA PHE A 265 -7.14 16.17 20.75
C PHE A 265 -7.91 15.82 22.02
N ASP A 266 -9.16 16.31 22.17
CA ASP A 266 -10.04 15.91 23.27
C ASP A 266 -10.27 14.39 23.29
N LYS A 267 -10.48 13.75 22.11
CA LYS A 267 -10.65 12.29 22.00
C LYS A 267 -9.43 11.54 22.53
N ILE A 268 -8.22 12.04 22.26
CA ILE A 268 -6.97 11.44 22.77
C ILE A 268 -6.98 11.43 24.30
N ILE A 269 -7.18 12.60 24.92
CA ILE A 269 -7.11 12.77 26.36
C ILE A 269 -8.26 12.02 27.06
N LEU A 270 -9.50 12.17 26.57
CA LEU A 270 -10.66 11.49 27.13
C LEU A 270 -10.54 9.96 27.08
N ASN A 271 -9.99 9.40 26.01
CA ASN A 271 -9.81 7.96 25.91
C ASN A 271 -8.78 7.43 26.92
N ILE A 272 -7.67 8.14 27.11
CA ILE A 272 -6.65 7.73 28.10
C ILE A 272 -7.19 7.90 29.52
N LEU A 273 -7.85 9.04 29.84
CA LEU A 273 -8.49 9.24 31.13
C LEU A 273 -9.56 8.20 31.44
N SER A 274 -10.42 7.88 30.45
CA SER A 274 -11.43 6.84 30.60
C SER A 274 -10.81 5.48 30.94
N ASN A 275 -9.67 5.13 30.31
CA ASN A 275 -8.93 3.91 30.61
C ASN A 275 -8.31 4.00 32.02
N ALA A 276 -7.70 5.10 32.41
CA ALA A 276 -7.17 5.30 33.74
C ALA A 276 -8.26 5.10 34.82
N PHE A 277 -9.42 5.76 34.67
CA PHE A 277 -10.55 5.59 35.58
C PHE A 277 -11.16 4.19 35.61
N LYS A 278 -11.07 3.45 34.47
CA LYS A 278 -11.57 2.08 34.36
C LYS A 278 -10.71 1.10 35.15
N PHE A 279 -9.39 1.25 35.07
CA PHE A 279 -8.44 0.30 35.65
C PHE A 279 -7.91 0.70 37.04
N THR A 280 -8.09 1.96 37.44
CA THR A 280 -7.76 2.41 38.81
C THR A 280 -8.79 1.87 39.80
N PRO A 281 -8.36 1.24 40.90
CA PRO A 281 -9.24 0.79 41.97
C PRO A 281 -9.82 1.97 42.74
N GLU A 282 -10.80 1.69 43.59
CA GLU A 282 -11.33 2.71 44.53
C GLU A 282 -10.21 3.19 45.44
N LYS A 283 -10.23 4.50 45.74
CA LYS A 283 -9.20 5.22 46.53
C LYS A 283 -7.81 5.23 45.85
N GLY A 284 -7.73 4.99 44.55
CA GLY A 284 -6.49 5.13 43.78
C GLY A 284 -6.25 6.58 43.36
N ASN A 285 -5.15 6.82 42.69
CA ASN A 285 -4.73 8.12 42.18
C ASN A 285 -4.59 8.11 40.66
N ILE A 286 -4.92 9.24 40.04
CA ILE A 286 -4.64 9.53 38.64
C ILE A 286 -3.96 10.91 38.61
N ASP A 287 -2.70 10.92 38.16
CA ASP A 287 -1.87 12.10 38.10
C ASP A 287 -1.59 12.50 36.66
N ILE A 288 -1.89 13.73 36.29
CA ILE A 288 -1.61 14.28 34.97
C ILE A 288 -0.45 15.27 35.13
N THR A 289 0.64 15.05 34.42
CA THR A 289 1.80 15.92 34.43
C THR A 289 2.02 16.51 33.03
N ILE A 290 2.12 17.83 32.96
CA ILE A 290 2.38 18.57 31.73
C ILE A 290 3.71 19.31 31.88
N ARG A 291 4.63 19.06 30.95
CA ARG A 291 5.95 19.68 30.91
C ARG A 291 6.47 19.82 29.48
N THR A 292 7.52 20.60 29.30
CA THR A 292 8.30 20.64 28.04
C THR A 292 9.55 19.76 28.18
N GLY A 293 9.98 19.20 27.06
CA GLY A 293 11.22 18.45 26.97
C GLY A 293 11.98 18.75 25.69
N GLU A 294 13.27 18.43 25.74
CA GLU A 294 14.15 18.49 24.58
C GLU A 294 14.93 17.20 24.48
N ASP A 295 14.94 16.60 23.28
CA ASP A 295 15.67 15.36 23.01
C ASP A 295 16.24 15.40 21.58
N ASN A 296 17.55 15.62 21.50
CA ASN A 296 18.27 15.72 20.23
C ASN A 296 18.40 14.36 19.50
N THR A 297 18.05 13.26 20.15
CA THR A 297 18.04 11.93 19.51
C THR A 297 16.78 11.68 18.70
N LEU A 298 15.70 12.44 18.97
CA LEU A 298 14.46 12.35 18.21
C LEU A 298 14.58 13.10 16.87
N PRO A 299 13.89 12.60 15.83
CA PRO A 299 13.84 13.32 14.55
C PRO A 299 13.02 14.61 14.67
N ASP A 300 13.28 15.59 13.80
CA ASP A 300 12.38 16.72 13.64
C ASP A 300 10.97 16.21 13.23
N PRO A 301 9.87 16.77 13.77
CA PRO A 301 9.81 18.00 14.59
C PRO A 301 9.86 17.76 16.11
N LEU A 302 10.14 16.56 16.59
CA LEU A 302 10.04 16.16 18.01
C LEU A 302 11.29 16.44 18.84
N LYS A 303 12.25 17.21 18.35
CA LYS A 303 13.42 17.63 19.15
C LYS A 303 13.02 18.48 20.36
N GLN A 304 12.05 19.36 20.20
CA GLN A 304 11.42 20.12 21.27
C GLN A 304 9.95 19.75 21.33
N TYR A 305 9.47 19.30 22.47
CA TYR A 305 8.12 18.77 22.61
C TYR A 305 7.43 19.20 23.89
N ALA A 306 6.10 19.24 23.82
CA ALA A 306 5.24 19.20 24.98
C ALA A 306 5.03 17.74 25.38
N GLU A 307 5.25 17.39 26.63
CA GLU A 307 5.05 16.05 27.18
C GLU A 307 3.87 16.06 28.16
N ILE A 308 2.90 15.19 27.88
CA ILE A 308 1.72 14.97 28.69
C ILE A 308 1.80 13.55 29.22
N ILE A 309 1.85 13.40 30.52
CA ILE A 309 1.94 12.11 31.21
C ILE A 309 0.65 11.92 32.00
N ILE A 310 -0.08 10.84 31.74
CA ILE A 310 -1.26 10.43 32.52
C ILE A 310 -0.89 9.12 33.21
N ALA A 311 -0.66 9.19 34.52
CA ALA A 311 -0.27 8.10 35.37
C ALA A 311 -1.43 7.63 36.23
N ASP A 312 -1.65 6.33 36.34
CA ASP A 312 -2.68 5.72 37.18
C ASP A 312 -2.05 4.75 38.19
N THR A 313 -2.76 4.46 39.26
CA THR A 313 -2.38 3.45 40.26
C THR A 313 -3.16 2.12 40.05
N GLY A 314 -3.41 1.77 38.81
CA GLY A 314 -4.12 0.55 38.42
C GLY A 314 -3.26 -0.72 38.47
N THR A 315 -3.66 -1.72 37.70
CA THR A 315 -2.99 -3.04 37.66
C THR A 315 -1.65 -3.05 36.92
N GLY A 316 -1.34 -1.98 36.14
CA GLY A 316 -0.19 -1.96 35.23
C GLY A 316 -0.40 -2.82 33.99
N ILE A 317 0.62 -2.90 33.16
CA ILE A 317 0.61 -3.62 31.88
C ILE A 317 1.87 -4.47 31.79
N ASP A 318 1.74 -5.76 31.44
CA ASP A 318 2.89 -6.64 31.23
C ASP A 318 3.80 -6.11 30.12
N GLU A 319 5.11 -6.31 30.27
CA GLU A 319 6.11 -5.78 29.34
C GLU A 319 5.87 -6.25 27.91
N GLN A 320 5.43 -7.50 27.74
CA GLN A 320 5.14 -8.09 26.43
C GLN A 320 3.88 -7.53 25.79
N GLU A 321 2.97 -6.95 26.58
CA GLU A 321 1.69 -6.44 26.11
C GLU A 321 1.74 -4.95 25.71
N LYS A 322 2.77 -4.21 26.14
CA LYS A 322 2.86 -2.74 25.99
C LYS A 322 2.79 -2.25 24.54
N GLU A 323 3.36 -2.99 23.60
CA GLU A 323 3.28 -2.66 22.18
C GLU A 323 1.93 -3.07 21.59
N HIS A 324 1.39 -4.20 22.03
CA HIS A 324 0.16 -4.78 21.50
C HIS A 324 -1.11 -4.05 21.91
N ILE A 325 -1.12 -3.32 23.05
CA ILE A 325 -2.31 -2.58 23.49
C ILE A 325 -2.78 -1.50 22.50
N PHE A 326 -1.90 -1.06 21.59
CA PHE A 326 -2.23 -0.12 20.54
C PHE A 326 -2.68 -0.80 19.23
N GLU A 327 -2.68 -2.13 19.17
CA GLU A 327 -3.20 -2.87 18.01
C GLU A 327 -4.74 -2.87 18.00
N ARG A 328 -5.31 -3.02 16.80
CA ARG A 328 -6.76 -3.05 16.61
C ARG A 328 -7.39 -4.27 17.26
N PHE A 329 -8.46 -4.06 17.98
CA PHE A 329 -9.23 -5.11 18.66
C PHE A 329 -8.44 -5.86 19.74
N TYR A 330 -7.24 -5.40 20.06
CA TYR A 330 -6.44 -6.05 21.08
C TYR A 330 -6.98 -5.76 22.49
N GLN A 331 -7.02 -6.79 23.32
CA GLN A 331 -7.45 -6.74 24.71
C GLN A 331 -6.62 -7.72 25.53
N ILE A 332 -6.12 -7.29 26.66
CA ILE A 332 -5.40 -8.15 27.60
C ILE A 332 -6.35 -9.19 28.17
N ARG A 333 -6.15 -10.47 27.88
CA ARG A 333 -7.04 -11.60 28.24
C ARG A 333 -6.97 -12.04 29.69
N ASN A 334 -6.00 -11.59 30.47
CA ASN A 334 -5.63 -12.17 31.77
C ASN A 334 -6.35 -11.56 32.98
N SER A 335 -7.54 -11.02 32.88
CA SER A 335 -8.28 -10.61 34.08
C SER A 335 -9.49 -11.48 34.33
N GLN A 336 -9.30 -12.64 34.96
CA GLN A 336 -10.39 -13.37 35.63
C GLN A 336 -11.12 -12.53 36.68
N GLN A 337 -10.66 -11.30 36.97
CA GLN A 337 -11.20 -10.40 38.00
C GLN A 337 -11.98 -9.21 37.47
N ASN A 338 -12.06 -8.95 36.14
CA ASN A 338 -12.80 -7.79 35.66
C ASN A 338 -13.48 -8.06 34.31
N PRO A 339 -14.80 -8.31 34.26
CA PRO A 339 -15.60 -8.43 33.04
C PRO A 339 -15.82 -7.09 32.33
N LYS A 340 -15.09 -6.02 32.68
CA LYS A 340 -15.22 -4.68 32.06
C LYS A 340 -14.46 -4.61 30.73
N GLY A 341 -14.88 -5.46 29.78
CA GLY A 341 -14.33 -5.48 28.42
C GLY A 341 -14.38 -4.09 27.75
N GLY A 342 -13.32 -3.74 27.06
CA GLY A 342 -13.27 -2.61 26.12
C GLY A 342 -13.57 -3.11 24.70
N THR A 343 -13.47 -2.23 23.71
CA THR A 343 -13.62 -2.60 22.29
C THR A 343 -12.29 -2.93 21.62
N GLY A 344 -11.17 -2.56 22.25
CA GLY A 344 -9.84 -2.65 21.67
C GLY A 344 -9.61 -1.66 20.51
N ILE A 345 -10.51 -0.69 20.35
CA ILE A 345 -10.46 0.31 19.28
C ILE A 345 -9.84 1.63 19.78
N GLY A 346 -10.13 1.99 21.04
CA GLY A 346 -9.81 3.32 21.58
C GLY A 346 -8.31 3.65 21.55
N LEU A 347 -7.45 2.81 22.11
CA LEU A 347 -6.00 3.06 22.13
C LEU A 347 -5.36 3.08 20.74
N HIS A 348 -5.85 2.24 19.81
CA HIS A 348 -5.42 2.30 18.43
C HIS A 348 -5.77 3.65 17.78
N LEU A 349 -7.00 4.11 17.95
CA LEU A 349 -7.43 5.44 17.48
C LEU A 349 -6.61 6.56 18.13
N THR A 350 -6.35 6.46 19.43
CA THR A 350 -5.51 7.43 20.15
C THR A 350 -4.11 7.53 19.55
N ARG A 351 -3.44 6.38 19.30
CA ARG A 351 -2.12 6.35 18.66
C ARG A 351 -2.17 6.99 17.28
N SER A 352 -3.13 6.61 16.46
CA SER A 352 -3.27 7.14 15.11
C SER A 352 -3.52 8.67 15.12
N LEU A 353 -4.34 9.17 16.05
CA LEU A 353 -4.56 10.61 16.19
C LEU A 353 -3.31 11.34 16.67
N VAL A 354 -2.54 10.77 17.61
CA VAL A 354 -1.27 11.37 18.07
C VAL A 354 -0.25 11.40 16.92
N GLU A 355 -0.16 10.34 16.11
CA GLU A 355 0.69 10.29 14.92
C GLU A 355 0.28 11.35 13.88
N LEU A 356 -1.02 11.56 13.66
CA LEU A 356 -1.53 12.65 12.81
C LEU A 356 -1.22 14.05 13.37
N HIS A 357 -1.06 14.19 14.69
CA HIS A 357 -0.56 15.41 15.34
C HIS A 357 0.98 15.51 15.30
N HIS A 358 1.65 14.66 14.50
CA HIS A 358 3.12 14.57 14.41
C HIS A 358 3.80 14.22 15.75
N GLY A 359 3.04 13.64 16.67
CA GLY A 359 3.48 13.22 17.99
C GLY A 359 3.80 11.74 18.10
N ILE A 360 4.19 11.33 19.29
CA ILE A 360 4.38 9.93 19.67
C ILE A 360 3.64 9.64 20.97
N ILE A 361 3.14 8.41 21.10
CA ILE A 361 2.55 7.91 22.35
C ILE A 361 3.14 6.55 22.69
N TYR A 362 3.43 6.35 23.97
CA TYR A 362 3.89 5.07 24.51
C TYR A 362 3.45 4.91 25.95
N VAL A 363 3.60 3.70 26.51
CA VAL A 363 3.21 3.36 27.87
C VAL A 363 4.39 2.76 28.63
N GLU A 364 4.49 3.14 29.90
CA GLU A 364 5.45 2.59 30.84
C GLU A 364 4.72 2.19 32.13
N ASN A 365 5.26 1.22 32.87
CA ASN A 365 4.79 0.97 34.24
C ASN A 365 5.40 1.98 35.22
N ASN A 366 4.68 2.30 36.28
CA ASN A 366 5.21 3.11 37.34
C ASN A 366 6.40 2.41 38.02
N LYS A 367 7.41 3.19 38.45
CA LYS A 367 8.62 2.63 39.06
C LYS A 367 8.45 2.26 40.54
N GLU A 368 7.63 3.04 41.27
CA GLU A 368 7.55 2.96 42.75
C GLU A 368 6.21 2.39 43.22
N GLN A 369 5.19 2.33 42.41
CA GLN A 369 3.84 1.87 42.76
C GLN A 369 3.19 1.12 41.60
N PRO A 370 2.18 0.28 41.87
CA PRO A 370 1.43 -0.38 40.81
C PRO A 370 0.79 0.64 39.86
N GLY A 371 0.55 0.24 38.60
CA GLY A 371 -0.11 1.07 37.60
C GLY A 371 0.79 1.39 36.43
N CYS A 372 0.24 2.14 35.48
CA CYS A 372 0.97 2.54 34.29
C CYS A 372 0.86 4.04 34.05
N ARG A 373 1.69 4.52 33.14
CA ARG A 373 1.68 5.90 32.69
C ARG A 373 1.70 5.93 31.17
N PHE A 374 0.75 6.61 30.60
CA PHE A 374 0.70 6.94 29.18
C PHE A 374 1.44 8.25 28.98
N ILE A 375 2.36 8.27 28.03
CA ILE A 375 3.22 9.40 27.73
C ILE A 375 2.94 9.82 26.29
N ILE A 376 2.51 11.08 26.12
CA ILE A 376 2.27 11.70 24.82
C ILE A 376 3.30 12.81 24.64
N ARG A 377 3.98 12.85 23.52
CA ARG A 377 4.86 13.93 23.11
C ARG A 377 4.35 14.57 21.84
N LEU A 378 4.13 15.87 21.85
CA LEU A 378 3.68 16.68 20.72
C LEU A 378 4.75 17.71 20.38
N PRO A 379 5.02 17.98 19.10
CA PRO A 379 6.01 18.96 18.70
C PRO A 379 5.61 20.37 19.13
N LEU A 380 6.60 21.18 19.53
CA LEU A 380 6.42 22.59 19.80
C LEU A 380 6.58 23.42 18.52
N GLY A 381 5.76 24.47 18.40
CA GLY A 381 5.73 25.36 17.24
C GLY A 381 4.98 24.76 16.05
N ASN A 382 4.95 25.48 14.93
CA ASN A 382 4.14 25.16 13.76
C ASN A 382 4.95 24.93 12.47
N LYS A 383 6.29 24.90 12.53
CA LYS A 383 7.16 24.76 11.34
C LYS A 383 6.95 23.48 10.54
N HIS A 384 6.40 22.47 11.16
CA HIS A 384 6.12 21.17 10.59
C HIS A 384 4.74 21.07 9.93
N LEU A 385 3.88 22.07 10.15
CA LEU A 385 2.51 22.09 9.62
C LEU A 385 2.50 22.73 8.22
N ARG A 386 1.62 22.24 7.38
CA ARG A 386 1.37 22.85 6.08
C ARG A 386 0.42 24.05 6.23
N PRO A 387 0.50 25.06 5.37
CA PRO A 387 -0.40 26.22 5.45
C PRO A 387 -1.90 25.87 5.40
N GLU A 388 -2.24 24.77 4.74
CA GLU A 388 -3.60 24.26 4.58
C GLU A 388 -4.14 23.58 5.84
N GLU A 389 -3.26 23.18 6.76
CA GLU A 389 -3.58 22.49 8.02
C GLU A 389 -3.78 23.49 9.17
N VAL A 390 -3.44 24.77 8.95
CA VAL A 390 -3.49 25.81 9.98
C VAL A 390 -4.81 26.57 9.88
N ASP A 391 -5.59 26.57 10.97
CA ASP A 391 -6.81 27.36 11.06
C ASP A 391 -6.50 28.77 11.61
N ASN A 392 -6.55 29.75 10.72
CA ASN A 392 -6.28 31.17 11.03
C ASN A 392 -7.49 31.92 11.62
N ASN A 393 -8.61 31.27 11.88
CA ASN A 393 -9.77 31.92 12.47
C ASN A 393 -9.57 32.18 13.97
N GLU A 394 -9.33 33.42 14.35
CA GLU A 394 -9.23 33.93 15.74
C GLU A 394 -10.57 33.92 16.50
N GLN A 395 -11.41 32.92 16.33
CA GLN A 395 -12.58 32.81 17.21
C GLN A 395 -12.14 32.11 18.51
N LYS A 396 -12.24 32.82 19.63
CA LYS A 396 -12.13 32.23 20.97
C LYS A 396 -13.03 31.00 21.05
N VAL A 397 -12.39 29.82 21.01
CA VAL A 397 -13.11 28.56 21.19
C VAL A 397 -13.57 28.52 22.64
N THR A 398 -14.82 28.87 22.86
CA THR A 398 -15.55 28.35 24.02
C THR A 398 -15.71 26.86 23.70
N VAL A 399 -14.99 26.00 24.43
CA VAL A 399 -15.06 24.55 24.29
C VAL A 399 -16.55 24.19 24.41
N ALA A 400 -17.14 23.79 23.26
CA ALA A 400 -18.41 23.10 23.30
C ALA A 400 -18.08 21.71 23.86
N VAL A 401 -18.08 21.60 25.16
CA VAL A 401 -17.94 20.31 25.85
C VAL A 401 -18.99 19.38 25.25
N PRO A 402 -18.62 18.22 24.66
CA PRO A 402 -19.62 17.22 24.39
C PRO A 402 -20.23 16.89 25.75
N THR A 403 -21.45 17.33 25.95
CA THR A 403 -22.20 17.08 27.18
C THR A 403 -22.35 15.56 27.31
N VAL A 404 -21.40 14.95 28.03
CA VAL A 404 -21.74 13.75 28.79
C VAL A 404 -22.80 14.25 29.79
N PRO A 405 -24.02 13.73 29.75
CA PRO A 405 -25.05 14.24 30.67
C PRO A 405 -24.61 13.92 32.08
N VAL A 406 -23.99 14.92 32.72
CA VAL A 406 -23.78 14.91 34.18
C VAL A 406 -25.15 15.10 34.78
N ILE A 407 -25.64 14.08 35.46
CA ILE A 407 -26.84 14.16 36.25
C ILE A 407 -26.54 15.12 37.42
N SER A 408 -26.80 16.40 37.22
CA SER A 408 -26.91 17.35 38.35
C SER A 408 -28.28 17.16 39.00
N PRO A 409 -28.37 17.12 40.33
CA PRO A 409 -29.65 17.15 40.99
C PRO A 409 -30.35 18.46 40.64
N ILE A 410 -31.56 18.36 40.15
CA ILE A 410 -32.44 19.46 39.79
C ILE A 410 -32.66 20.32 41.04
N ILE A 411 -32.08 21.52 41.05
CA ILE A 411 -32.58 22.58 41.92
C ILE A 411 -33.79 23.18 41.20
N GLU A 412 -34.94 22.99 41.82
CA GLU A 412 -36.19 23.61 41.41
C GLU A 412 -35.99 25.12 41.21
N ASN A 413 -36.33 25.61 40.01
CA ASN A 413 -36.88 26.96 39.92
C ASN A 413 -37.80 27.11 38.70
N LYS A 414 -39.05 27.35 39.09
CA LYS A 414 -40.09 28.17 38.45
C LYS A 414 -40.58 27.76 37.06
N GLU A 415 -41.85 27.42 37.09
CA GLU A 415 -42.78 27.45 35.95
C GLU A 415 -42.59 28.68 35.08
N GLU A 416 -41.93 28.52 33.96
CA GLU A 416 -42.13 29.42 32.82
C GLU A 416 -43.36 28.95 32.05
N LYS A 417 -44.44 29.74 32.17
CA LYS A 417 -45.62 29.65 31.31
C LYS A 417 -45.17 29.66 29.84
N LYS A 418 -45.33 28.53 29.15
CA LYS A 418 -45.16 28.44 27.70
C LYS A 418 -46.14 29.39 27.01
N VAL A 419 -45.68 30.56 26.68
CA VAL A 419 -46.32 31.44 25.72
C VAL A 419 -46.06 30.80 24.35
N ARG A 420 -47.09 30.16 23.73
CA ARG A 420 -47.05 29.68 22.36
C ARG A 420 -46.99 30.88 21.42
N VAL A 421 -45.81 31.37 21.12
CA VAL A 421 -45.59 32.32 20.05
C VAL A 421 -45.29 31.51 18.81
N LYS A 422 -46.26 31.32 17.91
CA LYS A 422 -46.01 30.83 16.55
C LYS A 422 -45.06 31.80 15.88
N THR A 423 -43.82 31.41 15.73
CA THR A 423 -42.82 32.20 15.02
C THR A 423 -43.15 32.15 13.50
N LYS A 424 -42.92 33.30 12.84
CA LYS A 424 -43.25 33.56 11.45
C LYS A 424 -42.31 32.84 10.45
N TYR A 425 -41.30 32.09 10.95
CA TYR A 425 -40.26 31.51 10.14
C TYR A 425 -40.61 30.14 9.55
N ARG A 426 -40.19 29.90 8.32
CA ARG A 426 -40.38 28.66 7.56
C ARG A 426 -39.10 27.89 7.51
N VAL A 427 -39.17 26.60 7.90
CA VAL A 427 -38.00 25.68 7.87
C VAL A 427 -38.34 24.58 6.90
N LEU A 428 -37.50 24.38 5.88
CA LEU A 428 -37.58 23.25 4.96
C LEU A 428 -36.68 22.12 5.48
N ILE A 429 -37.26 20.95 5.67
CA ILE A 429 -36.57 19.73 6.05
C ILE A 429 -36.48 18.86 4.80
N VAL A 430 -35.26 18.47 4.43
CA VAL A 430 -34.99 17.61 3.28
C VAL A 430 -34.30 16.34 3.78
N GLU A 431 -35.04 15.24 3.79
CA GLU A 431 -34.64 13.97 4.39
C GLU A 431 -35.38 12.84 3.65
N ASP A 432 -34.66 11.83 3.18
CA ASP A 432 -35.25 10.71 2.44
C ASP A 432 -35.94 9.71 3.38
N ASP A 433 -35.42 9.52 4.60
CA ASP A 433 -36.04 8.69 5.61
C ASP A 433 -37.31 9.35 6.19
N GLU A 434 -38.45 8.67 6.02
CA GLU A 434 -39.74 9.19 6.45
C GLU A 434 -39.84 9.29 7.99
N GLU A 435 -39.23 8.38 8.76
CA GLU A 435 -39.29 8.38 10.22
C GLU A 435 -38.47 9.54 10.78
N ILE A 436 -37.28 9.78 10.23
CA ILE A 436 -36.42 10.91 10.62
C ILE A 436 -37.09 12.23 10.25
N ARG A 437 -37.60 12.36 9.04
CA ARG A 437 -38.27 13.57 8.54
C ARG A 437 -39.45 13.93 9.43
N ASN A 438 -40.35 12.95 9.71
CA ASN A 438 -41.50 13.13 10.60
C ASN A 438 -41.07 13.48 12.04
N TYR A 439 -40.00 12.87 12.54
CA TYR A 439 -39.47 13.17 13.86
C TYR A 439 -38.98 14.63 13.97
N ILE A 440 -38.16 15.08 13.01
CA ILE A 440 -37.67 16.46 12.95
C ILE A 440 -38.84 17.45 12.79
N ALA A 441 -39.76 17.14 11.89
CA ALA A 441 -40.95 17.97 11.64
C ALA A 441 -41.79 18.14 12.92
N LYS A 442 -41.99 17.09 13.69
CA LYS A 442 -42.74 17.14 14.96
C LYS A 442 -41.97 17.93 16.03
N GLU A 443 -40.64 17.81 16.08
CA GLU A 443 -39.83 18.51 17.09
C GLU A 443 -39.85 20.03 16.91
N PHE A 444 -39.79 20.47 15.66
CA PHE A 444 -39.76 21.89 15.32
C PHE A 444 -41.12 22.49 14.99
N GLY A 445 -42.17 21.64 14.80
CA GLY A 445 -43.51 22.06 14.37
C GLY A 445 -44.23 23.00 15.34
N ASP A 446 -43.91 22.94 16.66
CA ASP A 446 -44.47 23.82 17.65
C ASP A 446 -43.91 25.26 17.55
N LYS A 447 -42.73 25.44 16.98
CA LYS A 447 -42.00 26.70 16.92
C LYS A 447 -41.95 27.34 15.53
N PHE A 448 -41.95 26.53 14.47
CA PHE A 448 -41.74 26.97 13.11
C PHE A 448 -42.83 26.42 12.14
N HIS A 449 -42.92 27.04 10.98
CA HIS A 449 -43.70 26.48 9.88
C HIS A 449 -42.81 25.49 9.10
N ILE A 450 -43.11 24.21 9.22
CA ILE A 450 -42.32 23.16 8.60
C ILE A 450 -42.81 22.91 7.16
N MET A 451 -41.85 22.81 6.27
CA MET A 451 -42.00 22.31 4.89
C MET A 451 -41.13 21.04 4.80
N GLU A 452 -41.64 20.01 4.13
CA GLU A 452 -40.99 18.71 4.06
C GLU A 452 -40.71 18.32 2.61
N SER A 453 -39.55 17.75 2.34
CA SER A 453 -39.15 17.20 1.04
C SER A 453 -38.38 15.89 1.23
N ARG A 454 -38.55 14.96 0.27
CA ARG A 454 -37.95 13.62 0.33
C ARG A 454 -36.59 13.54 -0.36
N ASN A 455 -36.27 14.53 -1.17
CA ASN A 455 -35.02 14.59 -1.94
C ASN A 455 -34.73 16.03 -2.36
N GLY A 456 -33.49 16.24 -2.86
CA GLY A 456 -33.04 17.56 -3.26
C GLY A 456 -33.85 18.18 -4.43
N LYS A 457 -34.37 17.36 -5.35
CA LYS A 457 -35.20 17.87 -6.49
C LYS A 457 -36.53 18.45 -6.00
N GLU A 458 -37.22 17.72 -5.14
CA GLU A 458 -38.46 18.19 -4.52
C GLU A 458 -38.23 19.43 -3.66
N ALA A 459 -37.10 19.46 -2.94
CA ALA A 459 -36.70 20.62 -2.16
C ALA A 459 -36.51 21.86 -3.01
N LEU A 460 -35.79 21.77 -4.13
CA LEU A 460 -35.62 22.88 -5.06
C LEU A 460 -36.95 23.41 -5.63
N GLU A 461 -37.85 22.50 -6.00
CA GLU A 461 -39.18 22.90 -6.50
C GLU A 461 -39.97 23.68 -5.42
N GLN A 462 -39.85 23.26 -4.15
CA GLN A 462 -40.51 23.97 -3.06
C GLN A 462 -39.85 25.32 -2.75
N ILE A 463 -38.52 25.41 -2.79
CA ILE A 463 -37.78 26.67 -2.61
C ILE A 463 -38.17 27.71 -3.65
N PHE A 464 -38.31 27.30 -4.93
CA PHE A 464 -38.75 28.21 -6.01
C PHE A 464 -40.21 28.66 -5.88
N LYS A 465 -41.08 27.83 -5.32
CA LYS A 465 -42.49 28.19 -5.06
C LYS A 465 -42.63 29.11 -3.86
N LYS A 466 -41.88 28.81 -2.79
CA LYS A 466 -41.99 29.56 -1.53
C LYS A 466 -40.70 29.41 -0.74
N ALA A 467 -39.83 30.42 -0.83
CA ALA A 467 -38.51 30.39 -0.17
C ALA A 467 -38.64 30.17 1.35
N PRO A 468 -37.96 29.17 1.91
CA PRO A 468 -37.85 28.97 3.35
C PRO A 468 -36.85 29.98 3.95
N ASP A 469 -36.95 30.23 5.25
CA ASP A 469 -36.00 31.04 5.99
C ASP A 469 -34.78 30.23 6.41
N LEU A 470 -34.95 28.88 6.53
CA LEU A 470 -33.89 27.93 6.87
C LEU A 470 -34.13 26.62 6.13
N VAL A 471 -33.06 25.96 5.65
CA VAL A 471 -33.10 24.63 5.09
C VAL A 471 -32.23 23.70 5.97
N ILE A 472 -32.80 22.58 6.38
CA ILE A 472 -32.12 21.47 7.05
C ILE A 472 -32.12 20.32 6.05
N SER A 473 -30.96 19.89 5.56
CA SER A 473 -30.84 18.86 4.54
C SER A 473 -29.82 17.83 4.93
N ASP A 474 -30.15 16.52 4.74
CA ASP A 474 -29.12 15.51 4.66
C ASP A 474 -28.33 15.69 3.35
N ILE A 475 -27.05 15.33 3.37
CA ILE A 475 -26.12 15.45 2.24
C ILE A 475 -26.14 14.17 1.39
N MET A 476 -26.46 13.02 2.01
CA MET A 476 -26.41 11.72 1.36
C MET A 476 -27.79 11.17 1.02
N MET A 477 -28.48 11.83 0.11
CA MET A 477 -29.78 11.40 -0.39
C MET A 477 -29.69 10.98 -1.88
N PRO A 478 -30.52 10.07 -2.38
CA PRO A 478 -30.56 9.69 -3.79
C PRO A 478 -30.98 10.82 -4.73
#